data_413d1d0b2c25d4f0b07c145177df5b00
#
_entry.id   413d1d0b2c25d4f0b07c145177df5b00
#
_cell.length_a   1.000
_cell.length_b   1.000
_cell.length_c   1.000
_cell.angle_alpha   90.00
_cell.angle_beta   90.00
_cell.angle_gamma   90.00
#
_symmetry.space_group_name_H-M   'P 1'
#
loop_
_entity.id
_entity.type
_entity.pdbx_description
1 polymer ?
#
loop_
_entity_poly.entity_id
_entity_poly.type
_entity_poly.pdbx_seq_one_letter_code
_entity_poly.pdbx_strand_id
1 'polypeptide(L)'
;MKKEDNPQDTSRAEAFELWMSSPMPMVTLVKTMDVSRLVRFSKKSKLSFNMLLCWCIGKAASTISEFFMIPEQGKLYCFDRLAINVIVKDSKGRICSCDIPFDDNLHQFATDYQQLTRQAASSCESIFMDDYMVIGTSAMIETEIDCIVNQYTDKFSNPMVMWGKYRKGWMKTTLPISFQFHHVQMDGGHGALFLKSLQKIIMSVI
;
A
#
# COMPACT_ATOMS: atom_id res chain seq x y z
N MET A 1 9.22 -8.34 -13.40
CA MET A 1 8.71 -8.26 -14.80
C MET A 1 7.21 -8.50 -14.79
N LYS A 2 6.41 -7.67 -15.51
CA LYS A 2 4.96 -7.86 -15.70
C LYS A 2 4.74 -8.99 -16.70
N LYS A 3 3.91 -9.98 -16.36
CA LYS A 3 3.56 -11.11 -17.23
C LYS A 3 2.05 -11.33 -17.19
N GLU A 4 1.42 -11.47 -18.37
CA GLU A 4 0.03 -11.93 -18.44
C GLU A 4 -0.04 -13.40 -18.04
N ASP A 5 -1.01 -13.75 -17.18
CA ASP A 5 -1.23 -15.11 -16.72
C ASP A 5 -2.68 -15.54 -17.04
N ASN A 6 -2.87 -16.82 -17.29
CA ASN A 6 -4.21 -17.34 -17.50
C ASN A 6 -4.91 -17.49 -16.14
N PRO A 7 -6.04 -16.80 -15.89
CA PRO A 7 -6.75 -16.91 -14.61
C PRO A 7 -7.09 -18.32 -14.21
N GLN A 8 -7.38 -19.21 -15.18
CA GLN A 8 -7.76 -20.61 -14.94
C GLN A 8 -6.62 -21.45 -14.35
N ASP A 9 -5.37 -21.02 -14.52
CA ASP A 9 -4.18 -21.71 -13.99
C ASP A 9 -3.79 -21.16 -12.59
N THR A 10 -4.59 -20.27 -12.02
CA THR A 10 -4.32 -19.61 -10.73
C THR A 10 -5.35 -19.99 -9.67
N SER A 11 -5.04 -19.74 -8.41
CA SER A 11 -5.98 -19.86 -7.28
C SER A 11 -7.15 -18.87 -7.37
N ARG A 12 -7.16 -17.96 -8.35
CA ARG A 12 -8.14 -16.88 -8.51
C ARG A 12 -9.11 -17.12 -9.68
N ALA A 13 -9.13 -18.30 -10.30
CA ALA A 13 -9.99 -18.63 -11.43
C ALA A 13 -11.46 -18.29 -11.18
N GLU A 14 -12.05 -18.84 -10.11
CA GLU A 14 -13.47 -18.60 -9.76
C GLU A 14 -13.71 -17.13 -9.40
N ALA A 15 -12.83 -16.50 -8.65
CA ALA A 15 -12.94 -15.08 -8.30
C ALA A 15 -12.86 -14.18 -9.54
N PHE A 16 -12.06 -14.56 -10.53
CA PHE A 16 -11.97 -13.85 -11.81
C PHE A 16 -13.29 -13.90 -12.57
N GLU A 17 -13.89 -15.07 -12.70
CA GLU A 17 -15.18 -15.25 -13.38
C GLU A 17 -16.31 -14.46 -12.69
N LEU A 18 -16.37 -14.50 -11.35
CA LEU A 18 -17.43 -13.87 -10.58
C LEU A 18 -17.31 -12.35 -10.52
N TRP A 19 -16.11 -11.81 -10.40
CA TRP A 19 -15.92 -10.42 -9.99
C TRP A 19 -15.31 -9.52 -11.06
N MET A 20 -14.75 -10.07 -12.16
CA MET A 20 -14.10 -9.24 -13.20
C MET A 20 -15.07 -8.28 -13.87
N SER A 21 -16.31 -8.70 -14.08
CA SER A 21 -17.37 -7.88 -14.69
C SER A 21 -18.26 -7.16 -13.67
N SER A 22 -17.94 -7.25 -12.37
CA SER A 22 -18.73 -6.60 -11.33
C SER A 22 -18.61 -5.08 -11.43
N PRO A 23 -19.72 -4.31 -11.32
CA PRO A 23 -19.69 -2.86 -11.33
C PRO A 23 -18.90 -2.25 -10.15
N MET A 24 -18.74 -3.00 -9.04
CA MET A 24 -18.00 -2.58 -7.85
C MET A 24 -17.26 -3.78 -7.26
N PRO A 25 -16.11 -4.16 -7.82
CA PRO A 25 -15.37 -5.35 -7.38
C PRO A 25 -14.42 -5.06 -6.19
N MET A 26 -14.48 -3.87 -5.60
CA MET A 26 -13.58 -3.48 -4.51
C MET A 26 -14.13 -3.85 -3.14
N VAL A 27 -13.24 -4.37 -2.30
CA VAL A 27 -13.50 -4.65 -0.88
C VAL A 27 -12.64 -3.74 -0.02
N THR A 28 -13.24 -3.12 1.00
CA THR A 28 -12.51 -2.28 1.96
C THR A 28 -12.59 -2.89 3.36
N LEU A 29 -11.44 -3.12 3.96
CA LEU A 29 -11.30 -3.54 5.35
C LEU A 29 -10.70 -2.39 6.16
N VAL A 30 -11.27 -2.13 7.34
CA VAL A 30 -10.75 -1.11 8.25
C VAL A 30 -10.30 -1.75 9.56
N LYS A 31 -9.08 -1.43 9.99
CA LYS A 31 -8.53 -1.91 11.24
C LYS A 31 -7.72 -0.83 11.96
N THR A 32 -8.01 -0.63 13.23
CA THR A 32 -7.16 0.23 14.09
C THR A 32 -5.91 -0.55 14.51
N MET A 33 -4.74 -0.01 14.15
CA MET A 33 -3.43 -0.55 14.48
C MET A 33 -2.84 0.12 15.71
N ASP A 34 -2.12 -0.64 16.54
CA ASP A 34 -1.22 -0.07 17.55
C ASP A 34 0.11 0.30 16.87
N VAL A 35 0.37 1.60 16.74
CA VAL A 35 1.58 2.14 16.11
C VAL A 35 2.57 2.73 17.13
N SER A 36 2.40 2.44 18.41
CA SER A 36 3.23 3.00 19.49
C SER A 36 4.72 2.75 19.29
N ARG A 37 5.10 1.55 18.85
CA ARG A 37 6.50 1.21 18.57
C ARG A 37 7.03 1.96 17.35
N LEU A 38 6.27 1.99 16.27
CA LEU A 38 6.67 2.67 15.03
C LEU A 38 6.88 4.17 15.27
N VAL A 39 6.00 4.81 16.04
CA VAL A 39 6.14 6.23 16.42
C VAL A 39 7.40 6.47 17.26
N ARG A 40 7.70 5.58 18.22
CA ARG A 40 8.95 5.68 19.02
C ARG A 40 10.18 5.47 18.17
N PHE A 41 10.17 4.48 17.28
CA PHE A 41 11.27 4.20 16.37
C PHE A 41 11.51 5.36 15.41
N SER A 42 10.46 5.93 14.82
CA SER A 42 10.54 7.13 13.95
C SER A 42 11.26 8.28 14.65
N LYS A 43 10.90 8.56 15.90
CA LYS A 43 11.56 9.63 16.68
C LYS A 43 13.03 9.34 16.99
N LYS A 44 13.36 8.10 17.37
CA LYS A 44 14.72 7.67 17.70
C LYS A 44 15.64 7.66 16.48
N SER A 45 15.17 7.13 15.35
CA SER A 45 15.95 7.00 14.11
C SER A 45 15.95 8.27 13.25
N LYS A 46 15.09 9.25 13.55
CA LYS A 46 14.81 10.44 12.73
C LYS A 46 14.27 10.13 11.32
N LEU A 47 13.77 8.91 11.11
CA LEU A 47 13.11 8.52 9.88
C LEU A 47 11.63 8.92 9.90
N SER A 48 11.08 9.30 8.75
CA SER A 48 9.69 9.70 8.62
C SER A 48 8.75 8.55 9.02
N PHE A 49 7.72 8.84 9.83
CA PHE A 49 6.69 7.86 10.19
C PHE A 49 5.98 7.28 8.96
N ASN A 50 5.63 8.13 7.98
CA ASN A 50 4.97 7.68 6.76
C ASN A 50 5.86 6.76 5.93
N MET A 51 7.14 7.09 5.78
CA MET A 51 8.11 6.22 5.10
C MET A 51 8.23 4.86 5.80
N LEU A 52 8.33 4.85 7.14
CA LEU A 52 8.41 3.61 7.92
C LEU A 52 7.13 2.77 7.79
N LEU A 53 5.96 3.40 7.77
CA LEU A 53 4.69 2.70 7.57
C LEU A 53 4.61 2.12 6.15
N CYS A 54 5.06 2.85 5.12
CA CYS A 54 5.17 2.35 3.75
C CYS A 54 6.08 1.12 3.66
N TRP A 55 7.24 1.15 4.35
CA TRP A 55 8.11 -0.03 4.43
C TRP A 55 7.42 -1.22 5.12
N CYS A 56 6.72 -0.99 6.24
CA CYS A 56 5.95 -2.04 6.92
C CYS A 56 4.85 -2.64 6.02
N ILE A 57 4.19 -1.81 5.22
CA ILE A 57 3.18 -2.23 4.24
C ILE A 57 3.82 -3.14 3.19
N GLY A 58 4.92 -2.72 2.56
CA GLY A 58 5.64 -3.51 1.58
C GLY A 58 6.11 -4.84 2.16
N LYS A 59 6.68 -4.83 3.38
CA LYS A 59 7.12 -6.04 4.07
C LYS A 59 5.98 -6.99 4.42
N ALA A 60 4.80 -6.49 4.78
CA ALA A 60 3.63 -7.33 5.00
C ALA A 60 3.11 -7.94 3.70
N ALA A 61 3.03 -7.14 2.65
CA ALA A 61 2.55 -7.54 1.34
C ALA A 61 3.48 -8.56 0.66
N SER A 62 4.80 -8.41 0.79
CA SER A 62 5.78 -9.29 0.14
C SER A 62 5.71 -10.76 0.59
N THR A 63 5.01 -11.05 1.69
CA THR A 63 4.81 -12.42 2.20
C THR A 63 3.51 -13.07 1.70
N ILE A 64 2.74 -12.40 0.86
CA ILE A 64 1.41 -12.84 0.40
C ILE A 64 1.40 -12.83 -1.13
N SER A 65 1.25 -14.00 -1.74
CA SER A 65 1.34 -14.20 -3.19
C SER A 65 0.36 -13.35 -4.00
N GLU A 66 -0.84 -13.12 -3.45
CA GLU A 66 -1.91 -12.34 -4.10
C GLU A 66 -1.54 -10.86 -4.30
N PHE A 67 -0.56 -10.34 -3.55
CA PHE A 67 -0.02 -9.01 -3.82
C PHE A 67 0.86 -8.93 -5.07
N PHE A 68 1.19 -10.04 -5.69
CA PHE A 68 1.99 -10.06 -6.92
C PHE A 68 1.15 -10.25 -8.19
N MET A 69 -0.16 -10.10 -8.08
CA MET A 69 -1.07 -10.18 -9.24
C MET A 69 -2.06 -9.03 -9.23
N ILE A 70 -2.55 -8.64 -10.42
CA ILE A 70 -3.54 -7.59 -10.58
C ILE A 70 -4.46 -7.88 -11.77
N PRO A 71 -5.80 -7.74 -11.62
CA PRO A 71 -6.71 -7.71 -12.75
C PRO A 71 -6.69 -6.34 -13.42
N GLU A 72 -6.46 -6.32 -14.72
CA GLU A 72 -6.40 -5.10 -15.52
C GLU A 72 -6.98 -5.36 -16.92
N GLN A 73 -7.96 -4.58 -17.34
CA GLN A 73 -8.56 -4.64 -18.68
C GLN A 73 -9.03 -6.03 -19.10
N GLY A 74 -9.68 -6.78 -18.19
CA GLY A 74 -10.19 -8.13 -18.47
C GLY A 74 -9.13 -9.23 -18.49
N LYS A 75 -7.92 -8.96 -18.03
CA LYS A 75 -6.78 -9.88 -17.93
C LYS A 75 -6.24 -9.94 -16.52
N LEU A 76 -5.49 -10.99 -16.22
CA LEU A 76 -4.73 -11.11 -14.98
C LEU A 76 -3.24 -10.98 -15.28
N TYR A 77 -2.57 -10.09 -14.56
CA TYR A 77 -1.12 -9.90 -14.67
C TYR A 77 -0.44 -10.30 -13.37
N CYS A 78 0.73 -10.95 -13.49
CA CYS A 78 1.60 -11.33 -12.38
C CYS A 78 2.92 -10.57 -12.45
N PHE A 79 3.50 -10.32 -11.29
CA PHE A 79 4.75 -9.57 -11.12
C PHE A 79 5.69 -10.34 -10.18
N ASP A 80 6.98 -10.05 -10.28
CA ASP A 80 8.03 -10.58 -9.40
C ASP A 80 8.53 -9.56 -8.38
N ARG A 81 8.07 -8.30 -8.47
CA ARG A 81 8.51 -7.19 -7.62
C ARG A 81 7.36 -6.30 -7.18
N LEU A 82 7.51 -5.71 -5.99
CA LEU A 82 6.55 -4.75 -5.43
C LEU A 82 7.14 -3.34 -5.43
N ALA A 83 6.26 -2.35 -5.58
CA ALA A 83 6.55 -0.95 -5.29
C ALA A 83 5.44 -0.35 -4.42
N ILE A 84 5.79 0.67 -3.66
CA ILE A 84 4.84 1.43 -2.84
C ILE A 84 4.67 2.81 -3.47
N ASN A 85 3.46 3.11 -3.92
CA ASN A 85 3.14 4.44 -4.42
C ASN A 85 2.86 5.39 -3.26
N VAL A 86 3.43 6.58 -3.33
CA VAL A 86 3.20 7.65 -2.37
C VAL A 86 2.82 8.94 -3.09
N ILE A 87 2.00 9.75 -2.44
CA ILE A 87 1.64 11.08 -2.94
C ILE A 87 2.63 12.10 -2.41
N VAL A 88 3.23 12.83 -3.32
CA VAL A 88 4.22 13.87 -3.03
C VAL A 88 3.63 15.25 -3.34
N LYS A 89 3.90 16.23 -2.50
CA LYS A 89 3.57 17.66 -2.75
C LYS A 89 4.83 18.44 -3.07
N ASP A 90 4.78 19.26 -4.10
CA ASP A 90 5.83 20.23 -4.40
C ASP A 90 5.72 21.49 -3.51
N SER A 91 6.64 22.43 -3.66
CA SER A 91 6.66 23.70 -2.92
C SER A 91 5.48 24.61 -3.21
N LYS A 92 4.74 24.39 -4.31
CA LYS A 92 3.54 25.13 -4.71
C LYS A 92 2.23 24.41 -4.31
N GLY A 93 2.33 23.27 -3.60
CA GLY A 93 1.18 22.46 -3.18
C GLY A 93 0.59 21.58 -4.26
N ARG A 94 1.21 21.48 -5.45
CA ARG A 94 0.77 20.55 -6.49
C ARG A 94 1.17 19.14 -6.10
N ILE A 95 0.37 18.15 -6.47
CA ILE A 95 0.57 16.75 -6.13
C ILE A 95 1.05 15.95 -7.34
N CYS A 96 1.94 14.99 -7.09
CA CYS A 96 2.37 13.99 -8.04
C CYS A 96 2.48 12.62 -7.35
N SER A 97 2.40 11.55 -8.12
CA SER A 97 2.58 10.17 -7.69
C SER A 97 4.03 9.77 -7.78
N CYS A 98 4.49 8.95 -6.82
CA CYS A 98 5.86 8.46 -6.83
C CYS A 98 5.89 6.99 -6.39
N ASP A 99 6.27 6.10 -7.30
CA ASP A 99 6.49 4.69 -7.00
C ASP A 99 7.89 4.49 -6.43
N ILE A 100 7.95 3.82 -5.27
CA ILE A 100 9.19 3.48 -4.57
C ILE A 100 9.36 1.97 -4.62
N PRO A 101 10.44 1.42 -5.20
CA PRO A 101 10.66 -0.01 -5.22
C PRO A 101 10.76 -0.52 -3.77
N PHE A 102 10.05 -1.61 -3.48
CA PHE A 102 10.13 -2.21 -2.15
C PHE A 102 11.43 -3.01 -2.02
N ASP A 103 12.16 -2.74 -0.94
CA ASP A 103 13.31 -3.52 -0.50
C ASP A 103 13.11 -3.95 0.96
N ASP A 104 13.39 -5.21 1.28
CA ASP A 104 13.30 -5.72 2.66
C ASP A 104 14.32 -5.07 3.60
N ASN A 105 15.43 -4.57 3.05
CA ASN A 105 16.39 -3.75 3.76
C ASN A 105 15.85 -2.33 3.96
N LEU A 106 15.50 -2.00 5.22
CA LEU A 106 14.95 -0.70 5.57
C LEU A 106 15.86 0.47 5.15
N HIS A 107 17.18 0.31 5.23
CA HIS A 107 18.11 1.38 4.86
C HIS A 107 18.06 1.67 3.35
N GLN A 108 18.02 0.62 2.52
CA GLN A 108 17.89 0.78 1.08
C GLN A 108 16.55 1.42 0.72
N PHE A 109 15.46 0.90 1.26
CA PHE A 109 14.12 1.47 1.05
C PHE A 109 14.05 2.95 1.47
N ALA A 110 14.64 3.31 2.62
CA ALA A 110 14.66 4.69 3.09
C ALA A 110 15.47 5.61 2.17
N THR A 111 16.57 5.12 1.59
CA THR A 111 17.39 5.85 0.61
C THR A 111 16.60 6.12 -0.66
N ASP A 112 15.98 5.08 -1.24
CA ASP A 112 15.19 5.18 -2.45
C ASP A 112 13.97 6.08 -2.24
N TYR A 113 13.27 5.92 -1.11
CA TYR A 113 12.15 6.77 -0.73
C TYR A 113 12.53 8.25 -0.70
N GLN A 114 13.65 8.59 -0.04
CA GLN A 114 14.10 9.98 0.06
C GLN A 114 14.54 10.55 -1.29
N GLN A 115 15.26 9.78 -2.07
CA GLN A 115 15.76 10.20 -3.38
C GLN A 115 14.60 10.45 -4.34
N LEU A 116 13.71 9.46 -4.53
CA LEU A 116 12.63 9.51 -5.50
C LEU A 116 11.56 10.55 -5.12
N THR A 117 11.20 10.66 -3.84
CA THR A 117 10.25 11.70 -3.40
C THR A 117 10.82 13.12 -3.54
N ARG A 118 12.13 13.33 -3.33
CA ARG A 118 12.78 14.63 -3.61
C ARG A 118 12.78 14.94 -5.11
N GLN A 119 13.08 13.96 -5.93
CA GLN A 119 13.04 14.11 -7.39
C GLN A 119 11.64 14.51 -7.84
N ALA A 120 10.60 13.75 -7.46
CA ALA A 120 9.21 14.04 -7.79
C ALA A 120 8.75 15.43 -7.28
N ALA A 121 9.14 15.81 -6.05
CA ALA A 121 8.82 17.13 -5.50
C ALA A 121 9.49 18.29 -6.25
N SER A 122 10.70 18.09 -6.77
CA SER A 122 11.46 19.13 -7.48
C SER A 122 10.97 19.34 -8.92
N SER A 123 10.66 18.26 -9.65
CA SER A 123 10.16 18.31 -11.03
C SER A 123 8.64 18.50 -11.12
N CYS A 124 7.91 18.12 -10.07
CA CYS A 124 6.45 17.94 -10.09
C CYS A 124 5.97 16.98 -11.18
N GLU A 125 6.79 15.99 -11.50
CA GLU A 125 6.48 14.90 -12.43
C GLU A 125 6.29 13.61 -11.65
N SER A 126 5.26 12.83 -12.02
CA SER A 126 5.03 11.52 -11.44
C SER A 126 6.07 10.51 -11.90
N ILE A 127 6.49 9.63 -10.98
CA ILE A 127 7.43 8.54 -11.24
C ILE A 127 6.64 7.23 -11.15
N PHE A 128 6.53 6.51 -12.27
CA PHE A 128 5.84 5.23 -12.36
C PHE A 128 6.80 4.09 -12.67
N MET A 129 6.46 2.89 -12.18
CA MET A 129 7.26 1.67 -12.35
C MET A 129 6.39 0.54 -12.94
N ASP A 130 6.28 0.51 -14.26
CA ASP A 130 5.38 -0.41 -14.98
C ASP A 130 5.73 -1.91 -14.79
N ASP A 131 6.97 -2.23 -14.41
CA ASP A 131 7.43 -3.59 -14.15
C ASP A 131 7.22 -4.07 -12.70
N TYR A 132 6.59 -3.24 -11.85
CA TYR A 132 6.31 -3.55 -10.46
C TYR A 132 4.82 -3.66 -10.20
N MET A 133 4.42 -4.56 -9.32
CA MET A 133 3.08 -4.50 -8.74
C MET A 133 3.04 -3.38 -7.71
N VAL A 134 2.25 -2.37 -7.97
CA VAL A 134 2.21 -1.15 -7.16
C VAL A 134 1.11 -1.23 -6.11
N ILE A 135 1.47 -1.01 -4.86
CA ILE A 135 0.51 -0.80 -3.76
C ILE A 135 0.38 0.70 -3.55
N GLY A 136 -0.82 1.23 -3.80
CA GLY A 136 -1.09 2.65 -3.59
C GLY A 136 -1.16 3.01 -2.11
N THR A 137 -0.65 4.18 -1.74
CA THR A 137 -0.84 4.72 -0.39
C THR A 137 -1.31 6.17 -0.43
N SER A 138 -2.14 6.54 0.57
CA SER A 138 -2.56 7.91 0.76
C SER A 138 -2.61 8.26 2.25
N ALA A 139 -1.87 9.31 2.64
CA ALA A 139 -1.76 9.76 4.01
C ALA A 139 -2.36 11.16 4.18
N MET A 140 -3.48 11.27 4.90
CA MET A 140 -4.15 12.54 5.25
C MET A 140 -3.77 12.96 6.67
N ILE A 141 -2.52 13.40 6.83
CA ILE A 141 -1.89 13.65 8.14
C ILE A 141 -2.39 14.91 8.87
N GLU A 142 -3.20 15.72 8.23
CA GLU A 142 -3.75 16.97 8.79
C GLU A 142 -4.82 16.68 9.86
N THR A 143 -5.56 15.57 9.72
CA THR A 143 -6.63 15.21 10.64
C THR A 143 -6.66 13.72 10.99
N GLU A 144 -7.29 13.41 12.12
CA GLU A 144 -7.62 12.04 12.48
C GLU A 144 -8.81 11.57 11.65
N ILE A 145 -8.75 10.37 11.12
CA ILE A 145 -9.79 9.78 10.28
C ILE A 145 -10.09 8.39 10.81
N ASP A 146 -11.38 8.06 10.91
CA ASP A 146 -11.83 6.74 11.38
C ASP A 146 -11.81 5.69 10.29
N CYS A 147 -12.22 6.09 9.08
CA CYS A 147 -12.37 5.19 7.93
C CYS A 147 -12.25 6.00 6.63
N ILE A 148 -11.66 5.38 5.62
CA ILE A 148 -11.63 5.91 4.26
C ILE A 148 -12.08 4.79 3.34
N VAL A 149 -13.09 5.07 2.51
CA VAL A 149 -13.49 4.20 1.39
C VAL A 149 -13.10 4.92 0.12
N ASN A 150 -12.17 4.35 -0.63
CA ASN A 150 -11.71 4.94 -1.88
C ASN A 150 -12.74 4.71 -2.98
N GLN A 151 -12.74 5.59 -3.97
CA GLN A 151 -13.52 5.39 -5.18
C GLN A 151 -13.00 4.17 -5.98
N TYR A 152 -13.89 3.55 -6.75
CA TYR A 152 -13.52 2.60 -7.76
C TYR A 152 -13.43 3.29 -9.12
N THR A 153 -12.44 2.91 -9.91
CA THR A 153 -12.35 3.23 -11.33
C THR A 153 -11.88 1.99 -12.07
N ASP A 154 -12.34 1.80 -13.28
CA ASP A 154 -11.90 0.72 -14.18
C ASP A 154 -10.44 0.85 -14.65
N LYS A 155 -9.80 2.00 -14.35
CA LYS A 155 -8.40 2.28 -14.71
C LYS A 155 -7.39 1.72 -13.71
N PHE A 156 -7.78 1.59 -12.44
CA PHE A 156 -6.85 1.20 -11.37
C PHE A 156 -7.47 0.15 -10.47
N SER A 157 -6.95 -1.07 -10.54
CA SER A 157 -7.32 -2.18 -9.66
C SER A 157 -6.34 -2.40 -8.51
N ASN A 158 -5.33 -1.51 -8.38
CA ASN A 158 -4.28 -1.61 -7.38
C ASN A 158 -4.83 -1.60 -5.96
N PRO A 159 -4.29 -2.43 -5.06
CA PRO A 159 -4.60 -2.32 -3.65
C PRO A 159 -4.15 -0.96 -3.11
N MET A 160 -4.99 -0.39 -2.23
CA MET A 160 -4.77 0.92 -1.61
C MET A 160 -4.76 0.81 -0.10
N VAL A 161 -3.77 1.41 0.54
CA VAL A 161 -3.68 1.55 1.99
C VAL A 161 -3.73 3.02 2.36
N MET A 162 -4.74 3.40 3.15
CA MET A 162 -5.02 4.80 3.45
C MET A 162 -5.12 5.02 4.95
N TRP A 163 -4.63 6.17 5.41
CA TRP A 163 -4.68 6.54 6.83
C TRP A 163 -4.72 8.05 7.05
N GLY A 164 -5.17 8.44 8.24
CA GLY A 164 -5.13 9.80 8.73
C GLY A 164 -3.95 10.04 9.69
N LYS A 165 -4.10 11.05 10.53
CA LYS A 165 -3.18 11.30 11.66
C LYS A 165 -3.37 10.25 12.73
N TYR A 166 -2.27 9.76 13.31
CA TYR A 166 -2.35 8.82 14.44
C TYR A 166 -2.82 9.51 15.74
N ARG A 167 -3.55 8.76 16.56
CA ARG A 167 -4.13 9.20 17.82
C ARG A 167 -3.24 8.81 18.99
N LYS A 168 -2.84 9.81 19.77
CA LYS A 168 -2.07 9.58 20.99
C LYS A 168 -3.04 9.33 22.14
N GLY A 169 -3.11 8.11 22.64
CA GLY A 169 -3.77 7.78 23.87
C GLY A 169 -2.78 7.69 25.03
N TRP A 170 -3.29 7.49 26.25
CA TRP A 170 -2.46 7.40 27.45
C TRP A 170 -1.50 6.19 27.42
N MET A 171 -1.99 5.01 27.03
CA MET A 171 -1.16 3.78 26.99
C MET A 171 -0.67 3.45 25.59
N LYS A 172 -1.39 3.82 24.57
CA LYS A 172 -1.13 3.43 23.18
C LYS A 172 -1.32 4.59 22.22
N THR A 173 -0.53 4.56 21.15
CA THR A 173 -0.76 5.38 19.96
C THR A 173 -1.41 4.49 18.90
N THR A 174 -2.56 4.90 18.38
CA THR A 174 -3.36 4.10 17.46
C THR A 174 -3.52 4.81 16.12
N LEU A 175 -3.71 4.03 15.06
CA LEU A 175 -3.95 4.51 13.72
C LEU A 175 -4.97 3.62 13.02
N PRO A 176 -6.18 4.14 12.68
CA PRO A 176 -7.06 3.47 11.76
C PRO A 176 -6.43 3.40 10.37
N ILE A 177 -6.39 2.21 9.80
CA ILE A 177 -5.91 1.94 8.45
C ILE A 177 -7.07 1.36 7.66
N SER A 178 -7.36 1.98 6.52
CA SER A 178 -8.27 1.46 5.50
C SER A 178 -7.46 0.77 4.43
N PHE A 179 -7.75 -0.50 4.19
CA PHE A 179 -7.14 -1.33 3.16
C PHE A 179 -8.20 -1.74 2.16
N GLN A 180 -8.06 -1.29 0.91
CA GLN A 180 -8.95 -1.62 -0.20
C GLN A 180 -8.21 -2.44 -1.24
N PHE A 181 -8.89 -3.44 -1.81
CA PHE A 181 -8.37 -4.33 -2.85
C PHE A 181 -9.46 -4.82 -3.78
N HIS A 182 -9.09 -5.23 -4.98
CA HIS A 182 -10.00 -5.84 -5.95
C HIS A 182 -10.28 -7.30 -5.58
N HIS A 183 -11.56 -7.72 -5.62
CA HIS A 183 -11.97 -9.06 -5.17
C HIS A 183 -11.43 -10.19 -6.06
N VAL A 184 -11.12 -9.91 -7.32
CA VAL A 184 -10.38 -10.85 -8.19
C VAL A 184 -8.99 -11.12 -7.61
N GLN A 185 -8.29 -10.09 -7.16
CA GLN A 185 -6.93 -10.22 -6.63
C GLN A 185 -6.91 -10.95 -5.28
N MET A 186 -7.76 -10.54 -4.35
CA MET A 186 -7.78 -11.04 -2.97
C MET A 186 -9.22 -11.25 -2.47
N ASP A 187 -9.36 -12.05 -1.44
CA ASP A 187 -10.57 -12.16 -0.63
C ASP A 187 -10.35 -11.67 0.81
N GLY A 188 -11.42 -11.74 1.62
CA GLY A 188 -11.36 -11.29 3.01
C GLY A 188 -10.32 -12.01 3.86
N GLY A 189 -10.00 -13.29 3.55
CA GLY A 189 -8.96 -14.07 4.24
C GLY A 189 -7.57 -13.50 3.99
N HIS A 190 -7.24 -13.19 2.73
CA HIS A 190 -5.97 -12.56 2.34
C HIS A 190 -5.84 -11.15 2.95
N GLY A 191 -6.93 -10.37 2.91
CA GLY A 191 -6.95 -9.04 3.53
C GLY A 191 -6.74 -9.09 5.05
N ALA A 192 -7.37 -10.05 5.73
CA ALA A 192 -7.17 -10.27 7.17
C ALA A 192 -5.75 -10.72 7.50
N LEU A 193 -5.15 -11.59 6.68
CA LEU A 193 -3.76 -12.02 6.80
C LEU A 193 -2.80 -10.84 6.67
N PHE A 194 -3.00 -10.00 5.65
CA PHE A 194 -2.21 -8.78 5.45
C PHE A 194 -2.27 -7.86 6.68
N LEU A 195 -3.48 -7.53 7.16
CA LEU A 195 -3.64 -6.64 8.31
C LEU A 195 -3.04 -7.21 9.60
N LYS A 196 -3.08 -8.54 9.79
CA LYS A 196 -2.43 -9.23 10.90
C LYS A 196 -0.90 -9.19 10.79
N SER A 197 -0.36 -9.45 9.59
CA SER A 197 1.07 -9.37 9.31
C SER A 197 1.60 -7.95 9.50
N LEU A 198 0.91 -6.95 8.96
CA LEU A 198 1.24 -5.53 9.12
C LEU A 198 1.32 -5.12 10.60
N GLN A 199 0.33 -5.50 11.41
CA GLN A 199 0.37 -5.22 12.87
C GLN A 199 1.58 -5.88 13.54
N LYS A 200 1.91 -7.12 13.18
CA LYS A 200 3.08 -7.84 13.73
C LYS A 200 4.38 -7.13 13.36
N ILE A 201 4.53 -6.70 12.11
CA ILE A 201 5.72 -5.99 11.63
C ILE A 201 5.86 -4.64 12.33
N ILE A 202 4.79 -3.84 12.42
CA ILE A 202 4.77 -2.56 13.15
C ILE A 202 5.24 -2.74 14.61
N MET A 203 4.87 -3.85 15.24
CA MET A 203 5.27 -4.16 16.63
C MET A 203 6.68 -4.75 16.74
N SER A 204 7.31 -5.18 15.67
CA SER A 204 8.66 -5.75 15.65
C SER A 204 9.77 -4.76 15.27
N VAL A 205 9.42 -3.58 14.77
CA VAL A 205 10.39 -2.52 14.43
C VAL A 205 11.14 -2.07 15.70
N ILE A 206 12.46 -2.12 15.67
CA ILE A 206 13.35 -1.89 16.84
C ILE A 206 14.16 -0.61 16.64
#